data_5c9a9298a85289b015af9039faf5c14d
#
_entry.id   5c9a9298a85289b015af9039faf5c14d
#
_cell.length_a   1.000
_cell.length_b   1.000
_cell.length_c   1.000
_cell.angle_alpha   90.00
_cell.angle_beta   90.00
_cell.angle_gamma   90.00
#
_symmetry.space_group_name_H-M   'P 1'
#
loop_
_entity.id
_entity.type
_entity.pdbx_description
1 polymer ?
#
loop_
_entity_poly.entity_id
_entity_poly.type
_entity_poly.pdbx_seq_one_letter_code
_entity_poly.pdbx_strand_id
1 'polypeptide(L)'
;MRGDVTGGECLIAREAKASSRLRYSSSVRFRLNPVLWTLVAILAAGAAGYTAVRLDRAELIDFAVPRVAAMRFLAHERLYRPEDGHYQFKYFPAFAALMVPFTWPPKQVAEAAWFTLTVAMTWAFLRLALHTLPERRMSMSVLLWLTLLLNGKFLVKELAFGQFNLPLGLLLLGAVIAVRHGRGLAAGGLTAAGVFIKPYALVLLPWLVWTQGWRPLMPFAIVVTAGLALPAVSYGWEGNIALLQGWYRTVTDTTAPNLLAHENISLASIWAKWLHPGPLASLLALGSAVATVGAGRFVIQRRAVVAEPNYLEGAYFFVLIPLLSPQGWDYLLLLAIPAYMCLVDRWRETSHAWRAVAMVGFILTSFVVYDPHAASAVLLPAELGRRERRCRADCREPGPVAVPRARMNAIHPFHLSLSSGDILRGIHLPAAGIVTEL
;
A
#
# COMPACT_ATOMS: atom_id res chain seq x y z
N MET A 1 -2.70 95.32 -13.82
CA MET A 1 -3.05 94.35 -14.87
C MET A 1 -2.36 93.01 -14.55
N ARG A 2 -3.09 92.14 -13.91
CA ARG A 2 -2.67 90.71 -13.65
C ARG A 2 -3.47 89.88 -14.62
N GLY A 3 -2.75 89.23 -15.56
CA GLY A 3 -3.32 88.31 -16.58
C GLY A 3 -3.36 86.89 -16.05
N ASP A 4 -4.52 86.25 -16.15
CA ASP A 4 -4.79 84.88 -15.86
C ASP A 4 -4.05 83.90 -16.79
N VAL A 5 -3.18 83.07 -16.26
CA VAL A 5 -2.48 82.01 -16.93
C VAL A 5 -2.70 80.62 -16.24
N THR A 6 -3.96 80.41 -15.81
CA THR A 6 -4.25 79.12 -15.08
C THR A 6 -5.21 78.16 -15.79
N GLY A 7 -5.66 78.52 -17.03
CA GLY A 7 -6.65 77.68 -17.75
C GLY A 7 -6.08 76.55 -18.64
N GLY A 8 -4.82 76.70 -19.12
CA GLY A 8 -4.24 75.78 -20.12
C GLY A 8 -3.61 74.50 -19.55
N GLU A 9 -2.96 74.58 -18.39
CA GLU A 9 -2.26 73.43 -17.79
C GLU A 9 -3.22 72.37 -17.23
N CYS A 10 -4.45 72.81 -16.85
CA CYS A 10 -5.45 71.87 -16.30
C CYS A 10 -6.10 70.96 -17.37
N LEU A 11 -6.18 71.42 -18.62
CA LEU A 11 -6.76 70.67 -19.74
C LEU A 11 -5.74 69.62 -20.27
N ILE A 12 -4.45 69.96 -20.38
CA ILE A 12 -3.40 69.05 -20.83
C ILE A 12 -3.15 67.94 -19.80
N ALA A 13 -3.22 68.23 -18.53
CA ALA A 13 -3.11 67.23 -17.47
C ALA A 13 -4.33 66.30 -17.41
N ARG A 14 -5.51 66.72 -17.81
CA ARG A 14 -6.72 65.88 -17.90
C ARG A 14 -6.68 64.93 -19.11
N GLU A 15 -6.20 65.39 -20.25
CA GLU A 15 -6.04 64.53 -21.46
C GLU A 15 -4.92 63.52 -21.30
N ALA A 16 -3.80 63.89 -20.70
CA ALA A 16 -2.73 62.94 -20.37
C ALA A 16 -3.16 61.85 -19.37
N LYS A 17 -4.05 62.16 -18.42
CA LYS A 17 -4.63 61.23 -17.46
C LYS A 17 -5.75 60.37 -18.05
N ALA A 18 -6.44 60.82 -19.08
CA ALA A 18 -7.40 60.04 -19.84
C ALA A 18 -6.73 59.08 -20.83
N SER A 19 -5.63 59.49 -21.48
CA SER A 19 -4.88 58.62 -22.39
C SER A 19 -4.08 57.52 -21.65
N SER A 20 -3.69 57.74 -20.40
CA SER A 20 -3.04 56.70 -19.58
C SER A 20 -4.04 55.64 -19.08
N ARG A 21 -5.32 55.94 -19.02
CA ARG A 21 -6.37 54.97 -18.64
C ARG A 21 -6.82 54.04 -19.79
N LEU A 22 -6.51 54.36 -21.03
CA LEU A 22 -6.89 53.55 -22.20
C LEU A 22 -5.81 52.57 -22.65
N ARG A 23 -4.66 52.48 -21.96
CA ARG A 23 -3.61 51.48 -22.23
C ARG A 23 -3.53 50.36 -21.18
N TYR A 24 -4.59 50.17 -20.38
CA TYR A 24 -4.73 48.91 -19.68
C TYR A 24 -5.40 47.92 -20.61
N SER A 25 -4.69 47.56 -21.67
CA SER A 25 -4.95 46.33 -22.41
C SER A 25 -4.74 45.20 -21.38
N SER A 26 -5.84 44.77 -20.80
CA SER A 26 -5.95 43.52 -20.06
C SER A 26 -5.54 42.41 -20.97
N SER A 27 -4.21 42.13 -21.04
CA SER A 27 -3.79 40.79 -21.35
C SER A 27 -4.36 39.94 -20.21
N VAL A 28 -5.56 39.41 -20.43
CA VAL A 28 -6.11 38.30 -19.64
C VAL A 28 -5.12 37.16 -19.84
N ARG A 29 -4.03 37.20 -19.06
CA ARG A 29 -3.21 35.99 -18.85
C ARG A 29 -4.15 35.05 -18.13
N PHE A 30 -4.74 34.14 -18.87
CA PHE A 30 -5.35 32.95 -18.31
C PHE A 30 -4.27 32.26 -17.46
N ARG A 31 -4.09 32.71 -16.23
CA ARG A 31 -3.36 31.94 -15.22
C ARG A 31 -4.28 30.78 -14.89
N LEU A 32 -4.24 29.75 -15.72
CA LEU A 32 -4.85 28.49 -15.36
C LEU A 32 -4.42 28.13 -13.94
N ASN A 33 -5.41 27.86 -13.12
CA ASN A 33 -5.20 27.53 -11.72
C ASN A 33 -4.11 26.42 -11.64
N PRO A 34 -3.03 26.61 -10.86
CA PRO A 34 -1.98 25.61 -10.75
C PRO A 34 -2.51 24.22 -10.34
N VAL A 35 -3.65 24.18 -9.63
CA VAL A 35 -4.36 22.94 -9.31
C VAL A 35 -4.84 22.25 -10.57
N LEU A 36 -5.42 22.98 -11.53
CA LEU A 36 -5.90 22.41 -12.79
C LEU A 36 -4.74 21.83 -13.61
N TRP A 37 -3.61 22.53 -13.70
CA TRP A 37 -2.43 22.00 -14.39
C TRP A 37 -1.86 20.75 -13.72
N THR A 38 -1.86 20.69 -12.38
CA THR A 38 -1.45 19.51 -11.64
C THR A 38 -2.39 18.32 -11.93
N LEU A 39 -3.69 18.53 -11.96
CA LEU A 39 -4.66 17.50 -12.31
C LEU A 39 -4.48 17.02 -13.75
N VAL A 40 -4.31 17.92 -14.72
CA VAL A 40 -4.04 17.57 -16.12
C VAL A 40 -2.75 16.76 -16.25
N ALA A 41 -1.69 17.17 -15.56
CA ALA A 41 -0.42 16.43 -15.56
C ALA A 41 -0.55 15.02 -14.96
N ILE A 42 -1.29 14.87 -13.86
CA ILE A 42 -1.58 13.56 -13.25
C ILE A 42 -2.37 12.67 -14.21
N LEU A 43 -3.42 13.21 -14.83
CA LEU A 43 -4.23 12.44 -15.78
C LEU A 43 -3.42 12.05 -17.01
N ALA A 44 -2.61 12.95 -17.56
CA ALA A 44 -1.74 12.67 -18.71
C ALA A 44 -0.68 11.63 -18.36
N ALA A 45 -0.01 11.76 -17.22
CA ALA A 45 0.98 10.80 -16.73
C ALA A 45 0.33 9.43 -16.43
N GLY A 46 -0.88 9.44 -15.86
CA GLY A 46 -1.67 8.24 -15.62
C GLY A 46 -2.01 7.50 -16.92
N ALA A 47 -2.54 8.23 -17.91
CA ALA A 47 -2.90 7.65 -19.21
C ALA A 47 -1.67 7.12 -19.97
N ALA A 48 -0.61 7.93 -20.09
CA ALA A 48 0.62 7.53 -20.79
C ALA A 48 1.32 6.37 -20.09
N GLY A 49 1.47 6.43 -18.75
CA GLY A 49 2.11 5.38 -17.99
C GLY A 49 1.32 4.07 -18.00
N TYR A 50 0.00 4.13 -17.86
CA TYR A 50 -0.85 2.95 -17.97
C TYR A 50 -0.73 2.30 -19.36
N THR A 51 -0.76 3.11 -20.43
CA THR A 51 -0.58 2.61 -21.79
C THR A 51 0.77 1.92 -21.95
N ALA A 52 1.86 2.53 -21.46
CA ALA A 52 3.19 1.94 -21.50
C ALA A 52 3.26 0.59 -20.76
N VAL A 53 2.68 0.51 -19.53
CA VAL A 53 2.63 -0.75 -18.77
C VAL A 53 1.80 -1.80 -19.49
N ARG A 54 0.71 -1.41 -20.15
CA ARG A 54 -0.15 -2.34 -20.92
C ARG A 54 0.51 -2.89 -22.17
N LEU A 55 1.47 -2.19 -22.76
CA LEU A 55 2.29 -2.71 -23.87
C LEU A 55 3.22 -3.83 -23.41
N ASP A 56 3.72 -3.75 -22.16
CA ASP A 56 4.62 -4.73 -21.58
C ASP A 56 3.87 -5.87 -20.88
N ARG A 57 2.77 -5.56 -20.18
CA ARG A 57 2.04 -6.48 -19.30
C ARG A 57 0.57 -6.62 -19.69
N ALA A 58 0.06 -7.85 -19.57
CA ALA A 58 -1.34 -8.12 -19.83
C ALA A 58 -2.30 -7.46 -18.83
N GLU A 59 -1.86 -7.25 -17.56
CA GLU A 59 -2.70 -6.72 -16.48
C GLU A 59 -1.86 -6.19 -15.32
N LEU A 60 -2.49 -5.37 -14.43
CA LEU A 60 -1.96 -5.00 -13.12
C LEU A 60 -2.24 -6.13 -12.14
N ILE A 61 -1.30 -7.07 -12.02
CA ILE A 61 -1.50 -8.36 -11.34
C ILE A 61 -1.97 -8.19 -9.90
N ASP A 62 -1.29 -7.33 -9.12
CA ASP A 62 -1.61 -7.17 -7.70
C ASP A 62 -2.88 -6.35 -7.44
N PHE A 63 -3.31 -5.53 -8.42
CA PHE A 63 -4.63 -4.91 -8.42
C PHE A 63 -5.73 -5.92 -8.80
N ALA A 64 -5.44 -6.84 -9.72
CA ALA A 64 -6.41 -7.83 -10.18
C ALA A 64 -6.86 -8.75 -9.04
N VAL A 65 -5.94 -9.16 -8.15
CA VAL A 65 -6.24 -10.07 -7.03
C VAL A 65 -7.34 -9.53 -6.11
N PRO A 66 -7.25 -8.34 -5.49
CA PRO A 66 -8.32 -7.80 -4.66
C PRO A 66 -9.60 -7.47 -5.46
N ARG A 67 -9.48 -7.11 -6.74
CA ARG A 67 -10.65 -6.90 -7.60
C ARG A 67 -11.45 -8.18 -7.79
N VAL A 68 -10.76 -9.32 -8.03
CA VAL A 68 -11.41 -10.65 -8.10
C VAL A 68 -12.02 -11.02 -6.75
N ALA A 69 -11.32 -10.77 -5.65
CA ALA A 69 -11.87 -10.99 -4.31
C ALA A 69 -13.13 -10.14 -4.06
N ALA A 70 -13.19 -8.89 -4.55
CA ALA A 70 -14.38 -8.04 -4.45
C ALA A 70 -15.56 -8.60 -5.26
N MET A 71 -15.33 -9.18 -6.45
CA MET A 71 -16.38 -9.85 -7.21
C MET A 71 -16.92 -11.08 -6.45
N ARG A 72 -16.02 -11.89 -5.86
CA ARG A 72 -16.39 -13.02 -5.01
C ARG A 72 -17.15 -12.57 -3.76
N PHE A 73 -16.75 -11.42 -3.18
CA PHE A 73 -17.43 -10.83 -2.04
C PHE A 73 -18.91 -10.49 -2.37
N LEU A 74 -19.16 -9.88 -3.51
CA LEU A 74 -20.50 -9.59 -3.98
C LEU A 74 -21.32 -10.84 -4.31
N ALA A 75 -20.67 -11.90 -4.77
CA ALA A 75 -21.30 -13.19 -5.07
C ALA A 75 -21.42 -14.11 -3.84
N HIS A 76 -21.04 -13.65 -2.65
CA HIS A 76 -20.99 -14.45 -1.42
C HIS A 76 -20.16 -15.73 -1.52
N GLU A 77 -19.12 -15.72 -2.37
CA GLU A 77 -18.21 -16.84 -2.59
C GLU A 77 -17.04 -16.83 -1.62
N ARG A 78 -16.29 -17.95 -1.57
CA ARG A 78 -15.04 -18.05 -0.78
C ARG A 78 -13.99 -17.08 -1.33
N LEU A 79 -13.45 -16.21 -0.47
CA LEU A 79 -12.41 -15.24 -0.85
C LEU A 79 -11.02 -15.90 -0.90
N TYR A 80 -10.75 -16.80 0.01
CA TYR A 80 -9.44 -17.44 0.22
C TYR A 80 -9.46 -18.82 -0.41
N ARG A 81 -8.75 -18.96 -1.52
CA ARG A 81 -8.75 -20.17 -2.34
C ARG A 81 -7.31 -20.62 -2.60
N PRO A 82 -6.88 -21.77 -2.09
CA PRO A 82 -5.56 -22.35 -2.42
C PRO A 82 -5.37 -22.57 -3.94
N GLU A 83 -6.46 -22.78 -4.66
CA GLU A 83 -6.49 -23.00 -6.10
C GLU A 83 -6.03 -21.78 -6.90
N ASP A 84 -6.06 -20.57 -6.33
CA ASP A 84 -5.53 -19.34 -6.92
C ASP A 84 -3.97 -19.35 -6.96
N GLY A 85 -3.33 -20.33 -6.33
CA GLY A 85 -1.87 -20.56 -6.39
C GLY A 85 -1.08 -19.38 -5.80
N HIS A 86 -0.17 -18.80 -6.59
CA HIS A 86 0.66 -17.68 -6.16
C HIS A 86 -0.15 -16.40 -5.89
N TYR A 87 -1.25 -16.22 -6.59
CA TYR A 87 -2.08 -15.01 -6.58
C TYR A 87 -3.27 -15.10 -5.60
N GLN A 88 -3.12 -15.79 -4.49
CA GLN A 88 -4.12 -15.83 -3.44
C GLN A 88 -4.36 -14.45 -2.82
N PHE A 89 -5.62 -14.16 -2.53
CA PHE A 89 -6.00 -12.96 -1.79
C PHE A 89 -5.49 -13.06 -0.34
N LYS A 90 -4.63 -12.11 0.08
CA LYS A 90 -3.96 -12.11 1.40
C LYS A 90 -4.37 -10.95 2.31
N TYR A 91 -5.26 -10.08 1.84
CA TYR A 91 -5.76 -8.94 2.62
C TYR A 91 -6.90 -9.39 3.53
N PHE A 92 -7.24 -8.58 4.54
CA PHE A 92 -8.42 -8.83 5.36
C PHE A 92 -9.70 -8.87 4.53
N PRO A 93 -10.76 -9.60 4.96
CA PRO A 93 -12.03 -9.68 4.21
C PRO A 93 -12.65 -8.30 3.93
N ALA A 94 -12.53 -7.35 4.89
CA ALA A 94 -12.99 -5.97 4.71
C ALA A 94 -12.34 -5.26 3.51
N PHE A 95 -11.11 -5.63 3.13
CA PHE A 95 -10.45 -5.04 1.99
C PHE A 95 -11.13 -5.43 0.67
N ALA A 96 -11.67 -6.64 0.57
CA ALA A 96 -12.48 -7.03 -0.59
C ALA A 96 -13.73 -6.14 -0.72
N ALA A 97 -14.41 -5.81 0.39
CA ALA A 97 -15.54 -4.88 0.40
C ALA A 97 -15.13 -3.47 -0.07
N LEU A 98 -13.96 -2.96 0.36
CA LEU A 98 -13.43 -1.67 -0.08
C LEU A 98 -13.12 -1.63 -1.59
N MET A 99 -12.82 -2.77 -2.20
CA MET A 99 -12.52 -2.88 -3.63
C MET A 99 -13.76 -3.03 -4.51
N VAL A 100 -14.97 -3.15 -3.94
CA VAL A 100 -16.24 -3.29 -4.68
C VAL A 100 -16.45 -2.20 -5.75
N PRO A 101 -16.16 -0.90 -5.50
CA PRO A 101 -16.34 0.14 -6.54
C PRO A 101 -15.53 -0.13 -7.82
N PHE A 102 -14.40 -0.83 -7.72
CA PHE A 102 -13.58 -1.19 -8.88
C PHE A 102 -14.10 -2.40 -9.66
N THR A 103 -15.17 -3.05 -9.19
CA THR A 103 -15.83 -4.14 -9.93
C THR A 103 -16.86 -3.62 -10.95
N TRP A 104 -17.39 -2.40 -10.76
CA TRP A 104 -18.43 -1.83 -11.60
C TRP A 104 -17.98 -1.49 -13.03
N PRO A 105 -16.81 -0.84 -13.22
CA PRO A 105 -16.34 -0.56 -14.56
C PRO A 105 -15.69 -1.80 -15.21
N PRO A 106 -15.59 -1.84 -16.55
CA PRO A 106 -14.78 -2.84 -17.25
C PRO A 106 -13.35 -2.91 -16.68
N LYS A 107 -12.72 -4.09 -16.75
CA LYS A 107 -11.39 -4.36 -16.16
C LYS A 107 -10.36 -3.28 -16.53
N GLN A 108 -10.25 -2.96 -17.83
CA GLN A 108 -9.27 -2.00 -18.33
C GLN A 108 -9.49 -0.58 -17.77
N VAL A 109 -10.77 -0.19 -17.62
CA VAL A 109 -11.13 1.11 -17.04
C VAL A 109 -10.81 1.14 -15.56
N ALA A 110 -11.07 0.06 -14.81
CA ALA A 110 -10.71 -0.06 -13.40
C ALA A 110 -9.19 0.00 -13.19
N GLU A 111 -8.42 -0.71 -14.02
CA GLU A 111 -6.95 -0.69 -13.99
C GLU A 111 -6.38 0.70 -14.31
N ALA A 112 -6.91 1.36 -15.37
CA ALA A 112 -6.49 2.71 -15.74
C ALA A 112 -6.81 3.73 -14.63
N ALA A 113 -7.99 3.62 -14.02
CA ALA A 113 -8.39 4.46 -12.88
C ALA A 113 -7.48 4.22 -11.67
N TRP A 114 -7.18 2.95 -11.33
CA TRP A 114 -6.27 2.62 -10.24
C TRP A 114 -4.85 3.14 -10.51
N PHE A 115 -4.32 2.93 -11.72
CA PHE A 115 -3.00 3.42 -12.10
C PHE A 115 -2.92 4.94 -11.97
N THR A 116 -3.91 5.67 -12.48
CA THR A 116 -3.98 7.14 -12.39
C THR A 116 -4.07 7.60 -10.93
N LEU A 117 -4.88 6.91 -10.10
CA LEU A 117 -4.97 7.17 -8.67
C LEU A 117 -3.62 6.91 -7.99
N THR A 118 -2.88 5.87 -8.38
CA THR A 118 -1.54 5.57 -7.84
C THR A 118 -0.53 6.67 -8.21
N VAL A 119 -0.59 7.23 -9.42
CA VAL A 119 0.20 8.41 -9.80
C VAL A 119 -0.15 9.62 -8.93
N ALA A 120 -1.44 9.86 -8.69
CA ALA A 120 -1.89 10.94 -7.81
C ALA A 120 -1.44 10.73 -6.35
N MET A 121 -1.52 9.51 -5.85
CA MET A 121 -1.04 9.13 -4.52
C MET A 121 0.49 9.27 -4.41
N THR A 122 1.25 8.93 -5.43
CA THR A 122 2.70 9.17 -5.50
C THR A 122 3.01 10.66 -5.32
N TRP A 123 2.33 11.49 -6.10
CA TRP A 123 2.47 12.94 -5.99
C TRP A 123 2.11 13.44 -4.58
N ALA A 124 0.99 13.00 -4.04
CA ALA A 124 0.53 13.40 -2.70
C ALA A 124 1.53 12.96 -1.61
N PHE A 125 2.05 11.72 -1.69
CA PHE A 125 3.01 11.20 -0.72
C PHE A 125 4.33 11.96 -0.73
N LEU A 126 4.89 12.22 -1.92
CA LEU A 126 6.10 13.05 -2.09
C LEU A 126 5.89 14.48 -1.57
N ARG A 127 4.76 15.10 -1.92
CA ARG A 127 4.41 16.45 -1.44
C ARG A 127 4.28 16.49 0.07
N LEU A 128 3.58 15.51 0.64
CA LEU A 128 3.37 15.42 2.08
C LEU A 128 4.69 15.20 2.83
N ALA A 129 5.53 14.26 2.36
CA ALA A 129 6.84 14.01 2.93
C ALA A 129 7.73 15.28 2.87
N LEU A 130 7.69 16.00 1.75
CA LEU A 130 8.46 17.23 1.57
C LEU A 130 7.98 18.37 2.50
N HIS A 131 6.66 18.55 2.66
CA HIS A 131 6.11 19.59 3.52
C HIS A 131 6.27 19.32 5.02
N THR A 132 6.41 18.04 5.37
CA THR A 132 6.66 17.63 6.76
C THR A 132 8.13 17.59 7.11
N LEU A 133 9.03 17.61 6.12
CA LEU A 133 10.47 17.60 6.33
C LEU A 133 10.91 18.84 7.15
N PRO A 134 11.58 18.65 8.28
CA PRO A 134 12.02 19.76 9.12
C PRO A 134 13.15 20.56 8.45
N GLU A 135 13.06 21.89 8.49
CA GLU A 135 14.13 22.83 8.08
C GLU A 135 14.89 22.41 6.81
N ARG A 136 14.19 22.31 5.68
CA ARG A 136 14.77 21.87 4.42
C ARG A 136 16.03 22.65 4.06
N ARG A 137 17.10 21.95 3.71
CA ARG A 137 18.42 22.50 3.34
C ARG A 137 18.62 22.60 1.82
N MET A 138 18.01 21.69 1.05
CA MET A 138 18.14 21.66 -0.40
C MET A 138 16.96 22.34 -1.09
N SER A 139 17.15 22.75 -2.35
CA SER A 139 16.04 23.21 -3.18
C SER A 139 15.03 22.08 -3.39
N MET A 140 13.75 22.44 -3.45
CA MET A 140 12.65 21.49 -3.59
C MET A 140 12.83 20.58 -4.81
N SER A 141 13.20 21.15 -5.94
CA SER A 141 13.36 20.40 -7.19
C SER A 141 14.48 19.38 -7.11
N VAL A 142 15.66 19.77 -6.62
CA VAL A 142 16.81 18.87 -6.49
C VAL A 142 16.48 17.74 -5.53
N LEU A 143 15.87 18.04 -4.38
CA LEU A 143 15.48 17.04 -3.39
C LEU A 143 14.47 16.05 -3.94
N LEU A 144 13.45 16.53 -4.67
CA LEU A 144 12.45 15.66 -5.29
C LEU A 144 13.10 14.75 -6.36
N TRP A 145 13.93 15.29 -7.24
CA TRP A 145 14.58 14.49 -8.28
C TRP A 145 15.51 13.43 -7.70
N LEU A 146 16.33 13.78 -6.71
CA LEU A 146 17.19 12.79 -6.03
C LEU A 146 16.37 11.72 -5.30
N THR A 147 15.28 12.12 -4.61
CA THR A 147 14.40 11.17 -3.96
C THR A 147 13.73 10.24 -4.98
N LEU A 148 13.26 10.77 -6.11
CA LEU A 148 12.68 9.97 -7.19
C LEU A 148 13.69 9.01 -7.80
N LEU A 149 14.93 9.45 -8.02
CA LEU A 149 16.01 8.60 -8.56
C LEU A 149 16.29 7.42 -7.61
N LEU A 150 16.43 7.69 -6.32
CA LEU A 150 16.74 6.67 -5.33
C LEU A 150 15.57 5.69 -5.09
N ASN A 151 14.34 6.13 -5.31
CA ASN A 151 13.14 5.30 -5.11
C ASN A 151 12.49 4.84 -6.42
N GLY A 152 13.08 5.15 -7.57
CA GLY A 152 12.52 4.89 -8.90
C GLY A 152 12.17 3.43 -9.13
N LYS A 153 13.05 2.49 -8.74
CA LYS A 153 12.81 1.04 -8.80
C LYS A 153 11.52 0.64 -8.08
N PHE A 154 11.30 1.16 -6.87
CA PHE A 154 10.13 0.82 -6.05
C PHE A 154 8.86 1.46 -6.60
N LEU A 155 8.96 2.71 -7.10
CA LEU A 155 7.85 3.40 -7.77
C LEU A 155 7.42 2.69 -9.05
N VAL A 156 8.38 2.24 -9.85
CA VAL A 156 8.07 1.47 -11.07
C VAL A 156 7.35 0.16 -10.72
N LYS A 157 7.82 -0.59 -9.70
CA LYS A 157 7.15 -1.81 -9.25
C LYS A 157 5.74 -1.53 -8.71
N GLU A 158 5.57 -0.48 -7.90
CA GLU A 158 4.27 -0.06 -7.37
C GLU A 158 3.25 0.18 -8.49
N LEU A 159 3.65 0.94 -9.51
CA LEU A 159 2.81 1.27 -10.66
C LEU A 159 2.56 0.07 -11.57
N ALA A 160 3.62 -0.67 -11.93
CA ALA A 160 3.55 -1.76 -12.88
C ALA A 160 2.77 -2.97 -12.37
N PHE A 161 2.80 -3.24 -11.07
CA PHE A 161 2.01 -4.32 -10.46
C PHE A 161 0.63 -3.86 -9.97
N GLY A 162 0.42 -2.54 -9.81
CA GLY A 162 -0.81 -1.99 -9.22
C GLY A 162 -0.90 -2.24 -7.72
N GLN A 163 0.22 -2.05 -7.00
CA GLN A 163 0.35 -2.29 -5.57
C GLN A 163 -0.48 -1.32 -4.70
N PHE A 164 -0.58 -1.62 -3.40
CA PHE A 164 -1.32 -0.85 -2.40
C PHE A 164 -0.43 -0.22 -1.32
N ASN A 165 0.88 -0.02 -1.60
CA ASN A 165 1.78 0.55 -0.60
C ASN A 165 1.63 2.08 -0.48
N LEU A 166 1.27 2.78 -1.56
CA LEU A 166 1.05 4.23 -1.50
C LEU A 166 -0.15 4.63 -0.65
N PRO A 167 -1.35 4.01 -0.76
CA PRO A 167 -2.43 4.29 0.19
C PRO A 167 -2.03 3.97 1.63
N LEU A 168 -1.30 2.88 1.87
CA LEU A 168 -0.73 2.60 3.18
C LEU A 168 0.21 3.72 3.64
N GLY A 169 1.17 4.12 2.80
CA GLY A 169 2.13 5.19 3.09
C GLY A 169 1.45 6.52 3.43
N LEU A 170 0.41 6.90 2.68
CA LEU A 170 -0.37 8.10 2.94
C LEU A 170 -1.09 8.06 4.29
N LEU A 171 -1.69 6.92 4.65
CA LEU A 171 -2.33 6.75 5.95
C LEU A 171 -1.31 6.86 7.10
N LEU A 172 -0.17 6.18 6.98
CA LEU A 172 0.86 6.21 8.01
C LEU A 172 1.55 7.57 8.12
N LEU A 173 1.86 8.23 7.01
CA LEU A 173 2.40 9.58 7.01
C LEU A 173 1.37 10.59 7.57
N GLY A 174 0.10 10.40 7.23
CA GLY A 174 -1.01 11.15 7.83
C GLY A 174 -1.09 10.96 9.35
N ALA A 175 -0.85 9.73 9.85
CA ALA A 175 -0.77 9.46 11.28
C ALA A 175 0.41 10.20 11.94
N VAL A 176 1.60 10.21 11.33
CA VAL A 176 2.77 10.97 11.82
C VAL A 176 2.46 12.47 11.86
N ILE A 177 1.82 13.01 10.83
CA ILE A 177 1.39 14.42 10.79
C ILE A 177 0.35 14.71 11.89
N ALA A 178 -0.60 13.80 12.10
CA ALA A 178 -1.60 13.95 13.15
C ALA A 178 -0.94 13.99 14.55
N VAL A 179 0.07 13.14 14.80
CA VAL A 179 0.89 13.19 16.03
C VAL A 179 1.59 14.55 16.18
N ARG A 180 2.20 15.06 15.13
CA ARG A 180 2.86 16.38 15.13
C ARG A 180 1.90 17.50 15.58
N HIS A 181 0.62 17.40 15.20
CA HIS A 181 -0.41 18.37 15.57
C HIS A 181 -1.19 18.00 16.87
N GLY A 182 -0.72 17.04 17.65
CA GLY A 182 -1.38 16.60 18.89
C GLY A 182 -2.74 15.90 18.68
N ARG A 183 -3.04 15.46 17.44
CA ARG A 183 -4.30 14.82 17.06
C ARG A 183 -4.21 13.30 17.21
N GLY A 184 -4.00 12.83 18.44
CA GLY A 184 -3.82 11.39 18.73
C GLY A 184 -4.98 10.51 18.27
N LEU A 185 -6.23 11.00 18.35
CA LEU A 185 -7.41 10.25 17.87
C LEU A 185 -7.32 9.98 16.36
N ALA A 186 -6.99 11.00 15.56
CA ALA A 186 -6.83 10.85 14.12
C ALA A 186 -5.67 9.90 13.77
N ALA A 187 -4.55 10.00 14.49
CA ALA A 187 -3.40 9.12 14.30
C ALA A 187 -3.77 7.64 14.53
N GLY A 188 -4.53 7.34 15.59
CA GLY A 188 -5.01 5.99 15.88
C GLY A 188 -5.92 5.45 14.77
N GLY A 189 -6.90 6.24 14.32
CA GLY A 189 -7.83 5.84 13.23
C GLY A 189 -7.11 5.61 11.90
N LEU A 190 -6.18 6.49 11.52
CA LEU A 190 -5.40 6.33 10.28
C LEU A 190 -4.51 5.09 10.31
N THR A 191 -3.87 4.82 11.44
CA THR A 191 -3.05 3.60 11.60
C THR A 191 -3.91 2.35 11.52
N ALA A 192 -5.09 2.35 12.16
CA ALA A 192 -6.04 1.23 12.09
C ALA A 192 -6.54 0.97 10.66
N ALA A 193 -6.85 2.02 9.90
CA ALA A 193 -7.20 1.88 8.48
C ALA A 193 -6.05 1.24 7.68
N GLY A 194 -4.80 1.60 7.97
CA GLY A 194 -3.61 1.00 7.37
C GLY A 194 -3.49 -0.50 7.63
N VAL A 195 -3.94 -1.00 8.79
CA VAL A 195 -3.90 -2.44 9.14
C VAL A 195 -4.68 -3.28 8.14
N PHE A 196 -5.81 -2.78 7.61
CA PHE A 196 -6.62 -3.51 6.64
C PHE A 196 -5.96 -3.60 5.26
N ILE A 197 -5.06 -2.66 4.93
CA ILE A 197 -4.23 -2.76 3.73
C ILE A 197 -3.08 -3.74 3.99
N LYS A 198 -2.32 -3.51 5.08
CA LYS A 198 -1.26 -4.42 5.51
C LYS A 198 -1.14 -4.40 7.04
N PRO A 199 -1.18 -5.56 7.72
CA PRO A 199 -1.08 -5.64 9.19
C PRO A 199 0.17 -4.97 9.76
N TYR A 200 1.20 -4.78 8.94
CA TYR A 200 2.47 -4.15 9.31
C TYR A 200 2.33 -2.70 9.79
N ALA A 201 1.21 -2.04 9.50
CA ALA A 201 0.87 -0.74 10.08
C ALA A 201 0.88 -0.76 11.62
N LEU A 202 0.66 -1.93 12.25
CA LEU A 202 0.73 -2.12 13.71
C LEU A 202 2.06 -1.70 14.31
N VAL A 203 3.15 -1.65 13.55
CA VAL A 203 4.47 -1.22 14.04
C VAL A 203 4.47 0.21 14.58
N LEU A 204 3.54 1.05 14.14
CA LEU A 204 3.38 2.41 14.63
C LEU A 204 2.65 2.50 15.98
N LEU A 205 1.84 1.51 16.34
CA LEU A 205 0.95 1.61 17.50
C LEU A 205 1.68 1.83 18.82
N PRO A 206 2.78 1.12 19.14
CA PRO A 206 3.56 1.38 20.38
C PRO A 206 4.11 2.81 20.41
N TRP A 207 4.58 3.33 19.29
CA TRP A 207 5.06 4.70 19.19
C TRP A 207 3.94 5.73 19.36
N LEU A 208 2.75 5.48 18.84
CA LEU A 208 1.58 6.35 19.05
C LEU A 208 1.20 6.40 20.52
N VAL A 209 1.18 5.26 21.20
CA VAL A 209 0.91 5.20 22.65
C VAL A 209 2.00 5.94 23.44
N TRP A 210 3.26 5.77 23.07
CA TRP A 210 4.36 6.48 23.71
C TRP A 210 4.26 8.00 23.56
N THR A 211 3.88 8.50 22.38
CA THR A 211 3.89 9.93 22.05
C THR A 211 2.61 10.66 22.42
N GLN A 212 1.45 9.98 22.37
CA GLN A 212 0.11 10.55 22.53
C GLN A 212 -0.66 9.97 23.73
N GLY A 213 -0.03 9.09 24.51
CA GLY A 213 -0.69 8.33 25.58
C GLY A 213 -1.74 7.38 25.01
N TRP A 214 -2.79 7.11 25.79
CA TRP A 214 -3.83 6.14 25.42
C TRP A 214 -4.86 6.65 24.39
N ARG A 215 -4.82 7.94 24.06
CA ARG A 215 -5.77 8.57 23.13
C ARG A 215 -5.90 7.87 21.76
N PRO A 216 -4.84 7.37 21.11
CA PRO A 216 -4.93 6.68 19.83
C PRO A 216 -5.66 5.34 19.90
N LEU A 217 -5.67 4.66 21.05
CA LEU A 217 -6.17 3.28 21.16
C LEU A 217 -7.68 3.18 20.96
N MET A 218 -8.46 4.16 21.43
CA MET A 218 -9.91 4.11 21.28
C MET A 218 -10.34 4.13 19.79
N PRO A 219 -9.96 5.13 18.98
CA PRO A 219 -10.32 5.12 17.56
C PRO A 219 -9.66 3.95 16.81
N PHE A 220 -8.46 3.53 17.20
CA PHE A 220 -7.82 2.35 16.66
C PHE A 220 -8.70 1.11 16.87
N ALA A 221 -9.13 0.85 18.11
CA ALA A 221 -9.98 -0.28 18.45
C ALA A 221 -11.34 -0.22 17.73
N ILE A 222 -11.95 0.96 17.67
CA ILE A 222 -13.23 1.15 16.94
C ILE A 222 -13.08 0.80 15.46
N VAL A 223 -12.07 1.34 14.78
CA VAL A 223 -11.87 1.10 13.34
C VAL A 223 -11.52 -0.37 13.08
N VAL A 224 -10.65 -0.97 13.90
CA VAL A 224 -10.31 -2.39 13.75
C VAL A 224 -11.53 -3.27 13.99
N THR A 225 -12.28 -3.05 15.06
CA THR A 225 -13.48 -3.85 15.36
C THR A 225 -14.54 -3.70 14.26
N ALA A 226 -14.79 -2.45 13.82
CA ALA A 226 -15.74 -2.20 12.74
C ALA A 226 -15.29 -2.87 11.43
N GLY A 227 -14.01 -2.77 11.07
CA GLY A 227 -13.50 -3.41 9.86
C GLY A 227 -13.50 -4.93 9.93
N LEU A 228 -13.20 -5.54 11.08
CA LEU A 228 -13.31 -6.99 11.27
C LEU A 228 -14.76 -7.48 11.23
N ALA A 229 -15.71 -6.66 11.70
CA ALA A 229 -17.13 -6.99 11.69
C ALA A 229 -17.81 -6.69 10.34
N LEU A 230 -17.26 -5.78 9.52
CA LEU A 230 -17.88 -5.32 8.27
C LEU A 230 -18.36 -6.47 7.35
N PRO A 231 -17.56 -7.54 7.11
CA PRO A 231 -18.00 -8.60 6.22
C PRO A 231 -19.21 -9.39 6.76
N ALA A 232 -19.51 -9.33 8.05
CA ALA A 232 -20.68 -9.97 8.63
C ALA A 232 -22.00 -9.42 8.05
N VAL A 233 -22.01 -8.17 7.57
CA VAL A 233 -23.18 -7.57 6.90
C VAL A 233 -23.55 -8.36 5.65
N SER A 234 -22.57 -8.93 4.95
CA SER A 234 -22.78 -9.68 3.71
C SER A 234 -22.86 -11.20 3.96
N TYR A 235 -21.98 -11.74 4.80
CA TYR A 235 -21.83 -13.19 5.01
C TYR A 235 -22.49 -13.73 6.29
N GLY A 236 -23.10 -12.86 7.11
CA GLY A 236 -23.50 -13.22 8.47
C GLY A 236 -22.29 -13.43 9.40
N TRP A 237 -22.55 -13.64 10.69
CA TRP A 237 -21.48 -13.81 11.68
C TRP A 237 -20.65 -15.07 11.48
N GLU A 238 -21.29 -16.21 11.21
CA GLU A 238 -20.60 -17.48 10.97
C GLU A 238 -19.73 -17.42 9.70
N GLY A 239 -20.28 -16.84 8.62
CA GLY A 239 -19.53 -16.64 7.38
C GLY A 239 -18.35 -15.70 7.56
N ASN A 240 -18.50 -14.62 8.35
CA ASN A 240 -17.41 -13.70 8.65
C ASN A 240 -16.30 -14.40 9.46
N ILE A 241 -16.64 -15.22 10.45
CA ILE A 241 -15.66 -16.00 11.21
C ILE A 241 -14.91 -16.96 10.27
N ALA A 242 -15.62 -17.64 9.37
CA ALA A 242 -15.01 -18.52 8.38
C ALA A 242 -14.06 -17.76 7.44
N LEU A 243 -14.41 -16.53 7.03
CA LEU A 243 -13.54 -15.67 6.23
C LEU A 243 -12.26 -15.25 6.99
N LEU A 244 -12.38 -14.86 8.26
CA LEU A 244 -11.21 -14.51 9.09
C LEU A 244 -10.30 -15.72 9.34
N GLN A 245 -10.85 -16.90 9.55
CA GLN A 245 -10.07 -18.13 9.63
C GLN A 245 -9.38 -18.47 8.29
N GLY A 246 -10.08 -18.27 7.17
CA GLY A 246 -9.54 -18.43 5.83
C GLY A 246 -8.38 -17.48 5.58
N TRP A 247 -8.52 -16.22 5.97
CA TRP A 247 -7.45 -15.22 5.94
C TRP A 247 -6.23 -15.68 6.72
N TYR A 248 -6.42 -16.06 7.98
CA TYR A 248 -5.34 -16.50 8.86
C TYR A 248 -4.57 -17.68 8.26
N ARG A 249 -5.28 -18.73 7.80
CA ARG A 249 -4.67 -19.89 7.14
C ARG A 249 -3.88 -19.47 5.90
N THR A 250 -4.46 -18.68 5.00
CA THR A 250 -3.79 -18.24 3.79
C THR A 250 -2.51 -17.47 4.07
N VAL A 251 -2.54 -16.55 5.04
CA VAL A 251 -1.35 -15.77 5.41
C VAL A 251 -0.28 -16.69 6.01
N THR A 252 -0.66 -17.60 6.90
CA THR A 252 0.25 -18.52 7.56
C THR A 252 0.90 -19.49 6.56
N ASP A 253 0.07 -20.12 5.72
CA ASP A 253 0.53 -21.13 4.75
C ASP A 253 1.42 -20.55 3.65
N THR A 254 1.18 -19.28 3.28
CA THR A 254 1.99 -18.59 2.25
C THR A 254 3.23 -17.92 2.80
N THR A 255 3.40 -17.78 4.11
CA THR A 255 4.57 -17.10 4.70
C THR A 255 5.83 -17.92 4.58
N ALA A 256 5.79 -19.20 4.93
CA ALA A 256 6.97 -20.07 4.88
C ALA A 256 7.58 -20.22 3.46
N PRO A 257 6.80 -20.49 2.39
CA PRO A 257 7.32 -20.51 1.02
C PRO A 257 7.93 -19.17 0.57
N ASN A 258 7.34 -18.05 1.02
CA ASN A 258 7.79 -16.70 0.65
C ASN A 258 9.02 -16.23 1.45
N LEU A 259 9.42 -16.93 2.49
CA LEU A 259 10.61 -16.59 3.29
C LEU A 259 11.89 -16.55 2.44
N LEU A 260 12.05 -17.51 1.55
CA LEU A 260 13.22 -17.62 0.66
C LEU A 260 13.00 -16.93 -0.69
N ALA A 261 11.84 -16.28 -0.90
CA ALA A 261 11.59 -15.57 -2.14
C ALA A 261 12.65 -14.48 -2.36
N HIS A 262 13.14 -14.40 -3.61
CA HIS A 262 14.25 -13.53 -3.97
C HIS A 262 14.04 -12.06 -3.54
N GLU A 263 12.85 -11.55 -3.71
CA GLU A 263 12.48 -10.16 -3.42
C GLU A 263 12.17 -9.90 -1.94
N ASN A 264 12.14 -10.94 -1.09
CA ASN A 264 11.92 -10.75 0.35
C ASN A 264 13.21 -10.26 1.01
N ILE A 265 13.18 -9.05 1.57
CA ILE A 265 14.29 -8.36 2.22
C ILE A 265 14.13 -8.27 3.74
N SER A 266 13.18 -9.02 4.31
CA SER A 266 13.00 -9.05 5.78
C SER A 266 14.22 -9.62 6.48
N LEU A 267 14.43 -9.23 7.74
CA LEU A 267 15.52 -9.76 8.56
C LEU A 267 15.46 -11.28 8.65
N ALA A 268 14.26 -11.85 8.76
CA ALA A 268 14.07 -13.31 8.76
C ALA A 268 14.51 -13.93 7.44
N SER A 269 14.14 -13.31 6.31
CA SER A 269 14.54 -13.78 4.98
C SER A 269 16.04 -13.70 4.74
N ILE A 270 16.69 -12.61 5.15
CA ILE A 270 18.15 -12.43 4.99
C ILE A 270 18.90 -13.56 5.68
N TRP A 271 18.61 -13.83 6.95
CA TRP A 271 19.28 -14.88 7.70
C TRP A 271 18.94 -16.27 7.19
N ALA A 272 17.68 -16.52 6.79
CA ALA A 272 17.28 -17.78 6.22
C ALA A 272 17.96 -18.07 4.86
N LYS A 273 18.19 -17.05 4.03
CA LYS A 273 18.93 -17.18 2.75
C LYS A 273 20.42 -17.49 2.96
N TRP A 274 21.03 -16.91 4.00
CA TRP A 274 22.47 -17.10 4.26
C TRP A 274 22.79 -18.40 4.99
N LEU A 275 21.94 -18.81 5.95
CA LEU A 275 22.21 -19.91 6.86
C LEU A 275 21.27 -21.10 6.67
N HIS A 276 20.36 -21.02 5.68
CA HIS A 276 19.19 -21.89 5.53
C HIS A 276 18.18 -21.75 6.70
N PRO A 277 16.89 -22.02 6.47
CA PRO A 277 15.87 -21.97 7.51
C PRO A 277 16.19 -22.94 8.65
N GLY A 278 16.27 -22.42 9.88
CA GLY A 278 16.60 -23.19 11.07
C GLY A 278 16.70 -22.34 12.33
N PRO A 279 16.97 -22.97 13.48
CA PRO A 279 17.00 -22.26 14.78
C PRO A 279 18.02 -21.12 14.84
N LEU A 280 19.20 -21.30 14.23
CA LEU A 280 20.24 -20.26 14.20
C LEU A 280 19.81 -19.06 13.37
N ALA A 281 19.22 -19.28 12.18
CA ALA A 281 18.70 -18.20 11.35
C ALA A 281 17.58 -17.44 12.08
N SER A 282 16.66 -18.14 12.73
CA SER A 282 15.58 -17.54 13.54
C SER A 282 16.12 -16.73 14.72
N LEU A 283 17.12 -17.25 15.44
CA LEU A 283 17.74 -16.54 16.56
C LEU A 283 18.42 -15.24 16.09
N LEU A 284 19.16 -15.29 14.98
CA LEU A 284 19.83 -14.11 14.42
C LEU A 284 18.83 -13.11 13.85
N ALA A 285 17.73 -13.58 13.24
CA ALA A 285 16.63 -12.73 12.80
C ALA A 285 15.99 -12.00 13.99
N LEU A 286 15.68 -12.71 15.07
CA LEU A 286 15.15 -12.14 16.30
C LEU A 286 16.15 -11.15 16.91
N GLY A 287 17.43 -11.52 17.04
CA GLY A 287 18.48 -10.63 17.53
C GLY A 287 18.60 -9.35 16.72
N SER A 288 18.57 -9.46 15.39
CA SER A 288 18.58 -8.32 14.47
C SER A 288 17.32 -7.44 14.63
N ALA A 289 16.14 -8.05 14.79
CA ALA A 289 14.90 -7.32 15.03
C ALA A 289 14.94 -6.57 16.37
N VAL A 290 15.40 -7.22 17.43
CA VAL A 290 15.58 -6.59 18.75
C VAL A 290 16.59 -5.44 18.69
N ALA A 291 17.73 -5.63 18.02
CA ALA A 291 18.74 -4.58 17.82
C ALA A 291 18.15 -3.38 17.05
N THR A 292 17.37 -3.63 15.99
CA THR A 292 16.74 -2.60 15.19
C THR A 292 15.68 -1.83 15.99
N VAL A 293 14.83 -2.52 16.73
CA VAL A 293 13.86 -1.88 17.65
C VAL A 293 14.57 -1.09 18.75
N GLY A 294 15.68 -1.65 19.29
CA GLY A 294 16.52 -0.98 20.28
C GLY A 294 17.16 0.31 19.75
N ALA A 295 17.61 0.31 18.48
CA ALA A 295 18.07 1.52 17.81
C ALA A 295 16.95 2.57 17.70
N GLY A 296 15.71 2.16 17.45
CA GLY A 296 14.54 3.05 17.48
C GLY A 296 14.33 3.69 18.86
N ARG A 297 14.49 2.93 19.94
CA ARG A 297 14.47 3.47 21.31
C ARG A 297 15.52 4.56 21.51
N PHE A 298 16.74 4.36 20.99
CA PHE A 298 17.80 5.37 21.06
C PHE A 298 17.41 6.66 20.31
N VAL A 299 16.80 6.54 19.12
CA VAL A 299 16.27 7.69 18.35
C VAL A 299 15.22 8.44 19.18
N ILE A 300 14.27 7.73 19.79
CA ILE A 300 13.20 8.32 20.61
C ILE A 300 13.77 9.01 21.86
N GLN A 301 14.80 8.46 22.51
CA GLN A 301 15.43 9.09 23.68
C GLN A 301 16.11 10.43 23.34
N ARG A 302 16.50 10.66 22.09
CA ARG A 302 17.09 11.92 21.62
C ARG A 302 16.08 12.97 21.18
N ARG A 303 14.78 12.71 21.31
CA ARG A 303 13.73 13.60 20.80
C ARG A 303 13.75 15.02 21.42
N ALA A 304 14.28 15.18 22.63
CA ALA A 304 14.39 16.48 23.31
C ALA A 304 15.40 17.44 22.65
N VAL A 305 16.41 16.88 21.94
CA VAL A 305 17.50 17.65 21.29
C VAL A 305 17.36 17.71 19.77
N VAL A 306 16.30 17.15 19.22
CA VAL A 306 16.06 17.08 17.77
C VAL A 306 14.88 17.96 17.42
N ALA A 307 15.06 18.84 16.43
CA ALA A 307 13.94 19.57 15.83
C ALA A 307 13.01 18.60 15.10
N GLU A 308 11.71 18.67 15.39
CA GLU A 308 10.67 17.84 14.75
C GLU A 308 10.92 16.32 14.88
N PRO A 309 11.03 15.81 16.11
CA PRO A 309 11.38 14.40 16.36
C PRO A 309 10.35 13.44 15.74
N ASN A 310 9.07 13.83 15.67
CA ASN A 310 8.00 12.98 15.12
C ASN A 310 8.24 12.60 13.65
N TYR A 311 8.87 13.48 12.86
CA TYR A 311 9.21 13.15 11.46
C TYR A 311 10.27 12.06 11.39
N LEU A 312 11.37 12.21 12.14
CA LEU A 312 12.48 11.25 12.15
C LEU A 312 12.06 9.90 12.71
N GLU A 313 11.29 9.91 13.78
CA GLU A 313 10.74 8.70 14.39
C GLU A 313 9.80 7.98 13.39
N GLY A 314 8.87 8.71 12.76
CA GLY A 314 7.98 8.18 11.73
C GLY A 314 8.74 7.62 10.54
N ALA A 315 9.73 8.35 10.01
CA ALA A 315 10.58 7.91 8.91
C ALA A 315 11.35 6.62 9.27
N TYR A 316 11.82 6.51 10.51
CA TYR A 316 12.46 5.31 11.03
C TYR A 316 11.49 4.12 11.04
N PHE A 317 10.29 4.29 11.57
CA PHE A 317 9.29 3.21 11.59
C PHE A 317 8.90 2.75 10.18
N PHE A 318 8.88 3.64 9.20
CA PHE A 318 8.58 3.25 7.82
C PHE A 318 9.67 2.35 7.22
N VAL A 319 10.93 2.54 7.59
CA VAL A 319 12.03 1.63 7.23
C VAL A 319 11.89 0.27 7.93
N LEU A 320 11.36 0.24 9.16
CA LEU A 320 11.17 -1.01 9.90
C LEU A 320 10.11 -1.92 9.28
N ILE A 321 9.11 -1.36 8.61
CA ILE A 321 8.00 -2.14 8.04
C ILE A 321 8.49 -3.29 7.15
N PRO A 322 9.29 -3.07 6.07
CA PRO A 322 9.79 -4.17 5.25
C PRO A 322 10.76 -5.09 5.99
N LEU A 323 11.51 -4.58 6.95
CA LEU A 323 12.52 -5.35 7.66
C LEU A 323 11.92 -6.32 8.68
N LEU A 324 10.87 -5.91 9.39
CA LEU A 324 10.18 -6.71 10.41
C LEU A 324 9.03 -7.55 9.87
N SER A 325 8.58 -7.26 8.64
CA SER A 325 7.51 -8.02 8.00
C SER A 325 7.97 -9.43 7.62
N PRO A 326 7.22 -10.50 7.90
CA PRO A 326 7.56 -11.85 7.44
C PRO A 326 7.63 -11.97 5.91
N GLN A 327 6.85 -11.15 5.20
CA GLN A 327 6.86 -11.01 3.75
C GLN A 327 7.29 -9.59 3.37
N GLY A 328 8.53 -9.25 3.71
CA GLY A 328 9.12 -7.92 3.47
C GLY A 328 9.60 -7.77 2.03
N TRP A 329 8.67 -7.59 1.10
CA TRP A 329 8.99 -7.37 -0.31
C TRP A 329 9.80 -6.08 -0.51
N ASP A 330 10.76 -6.10 -1.41
CA ASP A 330 11.68 -4.97 -1.67
C ASP A 330 10.96 -3.66 -2.04
N TYR A 331 9.85 -3.73 -2.76
CA TYR A 331 9.05 -2.55 -3.12
C TYR A 331 8.35 -1.89 -1.91
N LEU A 332 8.27 -2.53 -0.74
CA LEU A 332 7.84 -1.89 0.50
C LEU A 332 8.80 -0.79 0.95
N LEU A 333 10.05 -0.77 0.47
CA LEU A 333 10.98 0.34 0.69
C LEU A 333 10.48 1.66 0.12
N LEU A 334 9.45 1.65 -0.73
CA LEU A 334 8.72 2.85 -1.12
C LEU A 334 8.23 3.66 0.09
N LEU A 335 7.84 2.99 1.17
CA LEU A 335 7.41 3.64 2.41
C LEU A 335 8.55 4.44 3.07
N ALA A 336 9.81 4.09 2.79
CA ALA A 336 10.97 4.78 3.32
C ALA A 336 11.29 6.12 2.62
N ILE A 337 10.50 6.57 1.64
CA ILE A 337 10.66 7.88 0.97
C ILE A 337 10.94 9.03 1.97
N PRO A 338 10.23 9.18 3.11
CA PRO A 338 10.56 10.22 4.07
C PRO A 338 11.96 10.10 4.67
N ALA A 339 12.46 8.88 4.89
CA ALA A 339 13.81 8.64 5.38
C ALA A 339 14.86 8.97 4.31
N TYR A 340 14.68 8.52 3.07
CA TYR A 340 15.55 8.88 1.95
C TYR A 340 15.62 10.40 1.75
N MET A 341 14.47 11.06 1.79
CA MET A 341 14.38 12.51 1.64
C MET A 341 15.14 13.23 2.75
N CYS A 342 15.01 12.80 4.00
CA CYS A 342 15.74 13.36 5.14
C CYS A 342 17.26 13.16 5.00
N LEU A 343 17.73 11.96 4.66
CA LEU A 343 19.15 11.64 4.49
C LEU A 343 19.78 12.46 3.36
N VAL A 344 19.08 12.61 2.23
CA VAL A 344 19.52 13.41 1.08
C VAL A 344 19.60 14.88 1.46
N ASP A 345 18.56 15.42 2.11
CA ASP A 345 18.51 16.83 2.50
C ASP A 345 19.64 17.20 3.47
N ARG A 346 19.94 16.31 4.41
CA ARG A 346 20.99 16.48 5.44
C ARG A 346 22.37 15.97 5.03
N TRP A 347 22.58 15.65 3.76
CA TRP A 347 23.81 15.06 3.25
C TRP A 347 25.06 15.82 3.65
N ARG A 348 25.00 17.16 3.57
CA ARG A 348 26.16 18.03 3.89
C ARG A 348 26.46 18.08 5.39
N GLU A 349 25.47 17.86 6.24
CA GLU A 349 25.61 17.87 7.70
C GLU A 349 26.09 16.50 8.26
N THR A 350 25.98 15.45 7.44
CA THR A 350 26.35 14.08 7.81
C THR A 350 27.88 13.91 7.71
N SER A 351 28.50 13.21 8.68
CA SER A 351 29.93 12.92 8.66
C SER A 351 30.33 12.04 7.45
N HIS A 352 31.59 12.06 7.05
CA HIS A 352 32.07 11.29 5.91
C HIS A 352 31.83 9.78 6.05
N ALA A 353 32.01 9.23 7.26
CA ALA A 353 31.76 7.82 7.53
C ALA A 353 30.27 7.45 7.32
N TRP A 354 29.37 8.26 7.85
CA TRP A 354 27.92 8.03 7.68
C TRP A 354 27.46 8.28 6.26
N ARG A 355 28.09 9.23 5.52
CA ARG A 355 27.83 9.38 4.07
C ARG A 355 28.21 8.13 3.29
N ALA A 356 29.38 7.53 3.61
CA ALA A 356 29.80 6.27 2.99
C ALA A 356 28.80 5.14 3.27
N VAL A 357 28.35 4.98 4.53
CA VAL A 357 27.32 4.00 4.91
C VAL A 357 26.02 4.25 4.15
N ALA A 358 25.55 5.50 4.12
CA ALA A 358 24.32 5.86 3.41
C ALA A 358 24.44 5.61 1.89
N MET A 359 25.60 5.93 1.29
CA MET A 359 25.85 5.68 -0.13
C MET A 359 25.82 4.19 -0.47
N VAL A 360 26.47 3.36 0.35
CA VAL A 360 26.41 1.90 0.20
C VAL A 360 24.95 1.42 0.34
N GLY A 361 24.22 1.93 1.33
CA GLY A 361 22.80 1.61 1.51
C GLY A 361 21.97 1.99 0.28
N PHE A 362 22.15 3.18 -0.28
CA PHE A 362 21.46 3.63 -1.49
C PHE A 362 21.80 2.75 -2.70
N ILE A 363 23.08 2.41 -2.90
CA ILE A 363 23.51 1.55 -4.01
C ILE A 363 22.84 0.18 -3.87
N LEU A 364 22.94 -0.43 -2.70
CA LEU A 364 22.39 -1.78 -2.47
C LEU A 364 20.87 -1.84 -2.58
N THR A 365 20.16 -0.82 -2.12
CA THR A 365 18.69 -0.85 -2.14
C THR A 365 18.11 -0.38 -3.46
N SER A 366 18.67 0.68 -4.06
CA SER A 366 18.06 1.37 -5.20
C SER A 366 18.56 0.88 -6.55
N PHE A 367 19.84 0.50 -6.65
CA PHE A 367 20.49 0.19 -7.94
C PHE A 367 20.82 -1.28 -8.14
N VAL A 368 20.88 -2.10 -7.08
CA VAL A 368 21.10 -3.53 -7.28
C VAL A 368 19.80 -4.16 -7.76
N VAL A 369 19.79 -4.59 -9.00
CA VAL A 369 18.72 -5.39 -9.60
C VAL A 369 19.11 -6.85 -9.44
N TYR A 370 18.50 -7.51 -8.46
CA TYR A 370 18.74 -8.92 -8.15
C TYR A 370 17.97 -9.88 -9.06
N ASP A 371 17.51 -9.45 -10.20
CA ASP A 371 16.69 -10.32 -11.06
C ASP A 371 17.41 -10.71 -12.35
N PRO A 372 18.22 -11.80 -12.34
CA PRO A 372 18.72 -12.40 -13.58
C PRO A 372 17.58 -12.98 -14.44
N HIS A 373 16.36 -13.10 -13.90
CA HIS A 373 15.17 -13.62 -14.56
C HIS A 373 14.10 -12.55 -14.84
N ALA A 374 14.34 -11.27 -14.53
CA ALA A 374 13.44 -10.19 -14.96
C ALA A 374 13.24 -10.24 -16.48
N ALA A 375 14.27 -10.62 -17.22
CA ALA A 375 14.17 -10.91 -18.68
C ALA A 375 13.35 -12.16 -18.99
N SER A 376 13.35 -13.17 -18.12
CA SER A 376 12.57 -14.40 -18.34
C SER A 376 11.15 -14.32 -17.80
N ALA A 377 10.87 -13.50 -16.80
CA ALA A 377 9.49 -13.20 -16.34
C ALA A 377 8.67 -12.47 -17.42
N VAL A 378 9.34 -11.76 -18.33
CA VAL A 378 8.72 -11.18 -19.54
C VAL A 378 8.25 -12.28 -20.51
N LEU A 379 8.81 -13.50 -20.43
CA LEU A 379 8.44 -14.63 -21.31
C LEU A 379 7.32 -15.53 -20.74
N LEU A 380 6.91 -15.38 -19.48
CA LEU A 380 5.81 -16.12 -18.85
C LEU A 380 4.37 -15.75 -19.30
N PRO A 381 4.07 -14.62 -19.94
CA PRO A 381 2.72 -14.35 -20.50
C PRO A 381 2.23 -15.39 -21.49
N ALA A 382 3.14 -16.10 -22.17
CA ALA A 382 2.77 -17.10 -23.18
C ALA A 382 2.19 -18.41 -22.60
N GLU A 383 2.51 -18.75 -21.35
CA GLU A 383 1.96 -19.96 -20.70
C GLU A 383 0.64 -19.70 -19.97
N LEU A 384 0.48 -18.52 -19.33
CA LEU A 384 -0.79 -18.11 -18.75
C LEU A 384 -1.86 -17.92 -19.83
N GLY A 385 -1.52 -17.27 -20.93
CA GLY A 385 -2.43 -17.13 -22.08
C GLY A 385 -2.72 -18.47 -22.79
N ARG A 386 -1.89 -19.49 -22.66
CA ARG A 386 -2.18 -20.86 -23.10
C ARG A 386 -3.10 -21.61 -22.15
N ARG A 387 -2.99 -21.39 -20.84
CA ARG A 387 -3.91 -21.94 -19.85
C ARG A 387 -5.31 -21.31 -19.92
N GLU A 388 -5.40 -20.00 -20.09
CA GLU A 388 -6.70 -19.33 -20.31
C GLU A 388 -7.39 -19.78 -21.60
N ARG A 389 -6.61 -19.99 -22.68
CA ARG A 389 -7.17 -20.53 -23.93
C ARG A 389 -7.60 -21.98 -23.81
N ARG A 390 -6.93 -22.80 -23.02
CA ARG A 390 -7.39 -24.16 -22.69
C ARG A 390 -8.68 -24.14 -21.86
N CYS A 391 -8.75 -23.33 -20.80
CA CYS A 391 -9.99 -23.18 -20.02
C CYS A 391 -11.17 -22.67 -20.87
N ARG A 392 -10.93 -21.75 -21.82
CA ARG A 392 -12.01 -21.29 -22.75
C ARG A 392 -12.37 -22.33 -23.81
N ALA A 393 -11.47 -23.23 -24.18
CA ALA A 393 -11.75 -24.34 -25.08
C ALA A 393 -12.56 -25.44 -24.39
N ASP A 394 -12.27 -25.72 -23.12
CA ASP A 394 -12.99 -26.71 -22.31
C ASP A 394 -14.34 -26.20 -21.79
N CYS A 395 -14.58 -24.88 -21.80
CA CYS A 395 -15.87 -24.25 -21.48
C CYS A 395 -16.79 -23.99 -22.70
N ARG A 396 -16.53 -24.60 -23.86
CA ARG A 396 -17.53 -24.66 -24.92
C ARG A 396 -18.64 -25.60 -24.47
N GLU A 397 -19.84 -25.02 -24.42
CA GLU A 397 -21.09 -25.62 -23.95
C GLU A 397 -21.23 -27.10 -24.37
N PRO A 398 -21.61 -27.98 -23.43
CA PRO A 398 -22.11 -29.30 -23.83
C PRO A 398 -23.41 -29.06 -24.60
N GLY A 399 -23.45 -29.54 -25.82
CA GLY A 399 -24.66 -29.55 -26.65
C GLY A 399 -25.84 -30.16 -25.86
N PRO A 400 -27.10 -29.92 -26.27
CA PRO A 400 -28.29 -30.31 -25.54
C PRO A 400 -28.29 -31.82 -25.28
N VAL A 401 -28.03 -32.19 -24.02
CA VAL A 401 -28.17 -33.57 -23.55
C VAL A 401 -29.68 -33.87 -23.53
N ALA A 402 -30.11 -34.81 -24.37
CA ALA A 402 -31.46 -35.34 -24.37
C ALA A 402 -31.79 -35.93 -22.98
N VAL A 403 -32.75 -35.36 -22.31
CA VAL A 403 -33.25 -35.84 -21.03
C VAL A 403 -34.08 -37.10 -21.30
N PRO A 404 -33.75 -38.31 -20.74
CA PRO A 404 -34.63 -39.43 -20.80
C PRO A 404 -35.80 -39.18 -19.84
N ARG A 405 -37.02 -39.19 -20.36
CA ARG A 405 -38.25 -39.23 -19.54
C ARG A 405 -38.29 -40.54 -18.75
N ALA A 406 -37.92 -40.49 -17.47
CA ALA A 406 -38.17 -41.55 -16.52
C ALA A 406 -39.53 -41.35 -15.86
N ARG A 407 -40.31 -42.42 -15.90
CA ARG A 407 -41.69 -42.51 -15.39
C ARG A 407 -41.76 -42.23 -13.89
N MET A 408 -42.78 -41.48 -13.53
CA MET A 408 -43.29 -41.30 -12.18
C MET A 408 -43.93 -42.63 -11.71
N ASN A 409 -43.41 -43.26 -10.69
CA ASN A 409 -44.16 -44.26 -9.90
C ASN A 409 -43.71 -44.23 -8.43
N ALA A 410 -44.74 -44.02 -7.64
CA ALA A 410 -44.99 -44.57 -6.30
C ALA A 410 -44.09 -44.18 -5.11
N ILE A 411 -44.70 -43.42 -4.25
CA ILE A 411 -44.41 -43.12 -2.86
C ILE A 411 -44.50 -44.40 -2.02
N HIS A 412 -43.46 -44.71 -1.24
CA HIS A 412 -43.61 -45.56 -0.03
C HIS A 412 -42.86 -44.89 1.14
N PRO A 413 -43.49 -44.88 2.35
CA PRO A 413 -42.92 -44.25 3.52
C PRO A 413 -41.91 -45.17 4.21
N PHE A 414 -40.75 -44.65 4.58
CA PHE A 414 -39.80 -45.40 5.42
C PHE A 414 -39.88 -44.91 6.87
N HIS A 415 -40.17 -45.89 7.73
CA HIS A 415 -40.21 -45.78 9.18
C HIS A 415 -38.82 -45.46 9.77
N LEU A 416 -38.81 -44.51 10.70
CA LEU A 416 -37.73 -44.28 11.65
C LEU A 416 -37.73 -45.40 12.71
N SER A 417 -36.63 -46.13 12.80
CA SER A 417 -36.30 -46.95 13.95
C SER A 417 -35.06 -46.38 14.61
N LEU A 418 -35.21 -45.75 15.75
CA LEU A 418 -34.18 -45.37 16.68
C LEU A 418 -33.68 -46.60 17.43
N SER A 419 -32.43 -47.01 17.27
CA SER A 419 -31.75 -47.93 18.17
C SER A 419 -30.59 -47.19 18.83
N SER A 420 -30.71 -46.99 20.13
CA SER A 420 -29.71 -46.47 21.06
C SER A 420 -28.60 -47.50 21.27
N GLY A 421 -27.38 -47.10 21.01
CA GLY A 421 -26.21 -47.86 21.46
C GLY A 421 -25.07 -47.86 20.46
N ASP A 422 -24.27 -46.76 20.45
CA ASP A 422 -22.83 -46.73 20.08
C ASP A 422 -22.28 -45.31 20.13
N ILE A 423 -22.39 -44.72 21.33
CA ILE A 423 -21.58 -43.50 21.67
C ILE A 423 -20.61 -44.00 22.73
N LEU A 424 -19.39 -44.22 22.35
CA LEU A 424 -18.15 -44.19 23.15
C LEU A 424 -17.09 -45.12 22.55
N ARG A 425 -16.37 -44.67 21.51
CA ARG A 425 -14.99 -45.08 21.20
C ARG A 425 -14.45 -44.21 20.06
N GLY A 426 -13.41 -43.42 20.36
CA GLY A 426 -12.58 -42.85 19.31
C GLY A 426 -12.29 -41.34 19.43
N ILE A 427 -11.99 -40.80 20.62
CA ILE A 427 -11.32 -39.56 20.74
C ILE A 427 -9.81 -39.84 21.02
N HIS A 428 -9.03 -39.93 19.98
CA HIS A 428 -7.56 -39.79 20.08
C HIS A 428 -7.24 -38.29 19.93
N LEU A 429 -6.94 -37.63 21.04
CA LEU A 429 -6.26 -36.35 21.10
C LEU A 429 -4.77 -36.57 20.83
N PRO A 430 -4.16 -35.97 19.83
CA PRO A 430 -2.70 -35.85 19.83
C PRO A 430 -2.31 -34.73 20.79
N ALA A 431 -1.29 -35.04 21.60
CA ALA A 431 -0.72 -34.20 22.61
C ALA A 431 -0.32 -32.83 22.07
N ALA A 432 -0.72 -31.81 22.84
CA ALA A 432 -0.31 -30.42 22.65
C ALA A 432 1.22 -30.29 22.81
N GLY A 433 1.92 -30.13 21.68
CA GLY A 433 3.24 -29.52 21.65
C GLY A 433 3.05 -28.02 21.67
N ILE A 434 3.25 -27.41 22.82
CA ILE A 434 3.39 -25.96 22.96
C ILE A 434 4.68 -25.58 22.25
N VAL A 435 4.61 -25.00 21.07
CA VAL A 435 5.71 -24.24 20.47
C VAL A 435 5.32 -22.78 20.59
N THR A 436 5.86 -22.13 21.60
CA THR A 436 6.04 -20.68 21.70
C THR A 436 6.93 -20.23 20.54
N GLU A 437 6.38 -19.62 19.52
CA GLU A 437 7.14 -18.79 18.58
C GLU A 437 6.48 -17.41 18.55
N LEU A 438 7.26 -16.46 19.06
CA LEU A 438 7.10 -15.02 18.87
C LEU A 438 7.48 -14.62 17.45
#